data_8590c58ef3414089b0209c63c21c5443
#
_entry.id   8590c58ef3414089b0209c63c21c5443
#
_cell.length_a   1.000
_cell.length_b   1.000
_cell.length_c   1.000
_cell.angle_alpha   90.00
_cell.angle_beta   90.00
_cell.angle_gamma   90.00
#
_symmetry.space_group_name_H-M   'P 1'
#
loop_
_entity.id
_entity.type
_entity.pdbx_description
1 polymer ?
#
loop_
_entity_poly.entity_id
_entity_poly.type
_entity_poly.pdbx_seq_one_letter_code
_entity_poly.pdbx_strand_id
1 'polypeptide(L)'
;MLGATHKEKNIYLWLTKFTNRNKKPEKTFCGTESRSLRTPSTDTTKHIATMNHPIRFTTPEEAVKVIKSGDHVHLSSVASVPQILVRAMTARGEAGELQHVHIHHLHTEGEALYAVPEMEGIFQLDSFFVGGNVRNITQQGFADYIPVFLSETQRLYRDGILPCNVAMIQVSTPDRHGYVSLGTSVDATLAAVECADTVIAVVNRHVPRSFGDSFIHTSQIDLFVEDDTPLIEEHFAEPNDLECAIGRNCAALIEDGACLQMGIGAIPNAVLSQLGSHKNLGVHTEMFADGVLPLVESGVINGANKKIDKGKMVSTFLMGSHRVYDFIDNNPGVLMKDVGYTNDPFVIAQNPKVTAINSALQIDLTGQICADSLGTRFYSGVGGQVDFIYGASRSEGGKAIVAMPSVTNKGISKIVPVLAEGAGVVTTRAHVHWIVTEHGAVNLYGKSLQERARLLISIADPASREELDRAAFERFGPHHHYIKSRCGI
;
A
#
# COMPACT_ATOMS: atom_id res chain seq x y z
N MET A 1 30.59 47.06 -6.28
CA MET A 1 30.06 46.89 -7.62
C MET A 1 30.70 45.61 -8.24
N LEU A 2 30.03 44.54 -8.19
CA LEU A 2 30.41 43.30 -8.91
C LEU A 2 29.11 42.71 -9.45
N GLY A 3 29.07 42.56 -10.78
CA GLY A 3 27.87 42.26 -11.53
C GLY A 3 27.40 40.81 -11.37
N ALA A 4 26.12 40.65 -11.16
CA ALA A 4 25.42 39.35 -11.20
C ALA A 4 25.39 38.83 -12.64
N THR A 5 25.74 37.59 -12.81
CA THR A 5 25.86 36.91 -14.10
C THR A 5 24.47 36.62 -14.73
N HIS A 6 24.45 36.58 -16.05
CA HIS A 6 23.28 36.49 -16.93
C HIS A 6 22.38 35.25 -16.71
N LYS A 7 22.73 34.30 -15.83
CA LYS A 7 21.95 33.09 -15.55
C LYS A 7 20.86 33.26 -14.48
N GLU A 8 20.99 34.22 -13.57
CA GLU A 8 19.99 34.41 -12.51
C GLU A 8 18.73 35.19 -12.93
N LYS A 9 18.81 35.92 -14.05
CA LYS A 9 17.66 36.68 -14.56
C LYS A 9 16.59 35.84 -15.27
N ASN A 10 16.90 34.60 -15.66
CA ASN A 10 15.95 33.75 -16.38
C ASN A 10 14.97 32.99 -15.49
N ILE A 11 15.25 32.84 -14.21
CA ILE A 11 14.36 32.07 -13.27
C ILE A 11 13.19 32.95 -12.80
N TYR A 12 13.40 34.27 -12.64
CA TYR A 12 12.33 35.18 -12.23
C TYR A 12 11.34 35.54 -13.34
N LEU A 13 11.73 35.42 -14.62
CA LEU A 13 10.83 35.71 -15.75
C LEU A 13 9.84 34.57 -16.06
N TRP A 14 10.06 33.39 -15.51
CA TRP A 14 9.18 32.23 -15.73
C TRP A 14 7.94 32.25 -14.82
N LEU A 15 8.05 32.85 -13.65
CA LEU A 15 6.96 32.94 -12.66
C LEU A 15 5.94 34.05 -12.92
N THR A 16 6.27 35.04 -13.75
CA THR A 16 5.38 36.21 -14.02
C THR A 16 4.56 36.10 -15.30
N LYS A 17 4.70 35.03 -16.10
CA LYS A 17 3.94 34.83 -17.35
C LYS A 17 2.65 34.06 -17.22
N PHE A 18 2.28 33.58 -16.01
CA PHE A 18 1.07 32.76 -15.79
C PHE A 18 -0.17 33.55 -15.34
N THR A 19 -0.11 34.86 -15.18
CA THR A 19 -1.27 35.67 -14.78
C THR A 19 -1.72 36.63 -15.84
N ASN A 20 -2.11 36.19 -17.03
CA ASN A 20 -3.05 36.89 -17.89
C ASN A 20 -3.24 36.16 -19.24
N ARG A 21 -4.20 35.26 -19.31
CA ARG A 21 -4.89 34.89 -20.55
C ARG A 21 -6.23 34.24 -20.24
N ASN A 22 -7.21 35.04 -19.88
CA ASN A 22 -8.62 34.72 -20.10
C ASN A 22 -8.98 35.02 -21.54
N LYS A 23 -8.91 34.02 -22.41
CA LYS A 23 -9.67 33.96 -23.67
C LYS A 23 -10.01 32.50 -23.91
N LYS A 24 -11.32 32.22 -23.92
CA LYS A 24 -11.88 30.90 -24.27
C LYS A 24 -11.52 30.56 -25.72
N PRO A 25 -11.03 29.36 -26.04
CA PRO A 25 -11.08 28.87 -27.41
C PRO A 25 -12.43 28.15 -27.64
N GLU A 26 -13.06 28.48 -28.79
CA GLU A 26 -14.20 27.76 -29.31
C GLU A 26 -13.82 26.27 -29.55
N LYS A 27 -14.65 25.40 -29.03
CA LYS A 27 -14.50 23.94 -29.21
C LYS A 27 -15.09 23.52 -30.55
N THR A 28 -14.23 23.15 -31.48
CA THR A 28 -14.61 22.32 -32.61
C THR A 28 -14.73 20.85 -32.10
N PHE A 29 -15.94 20.38 -31.94
CA PHE A 29 -16.22 19.00 -31.58
C PHE A 29 -16.04 18.11 -32.82
N CYS A 30 -15.06 17.21 -32.79
CA CYS A 30 -15.06 15.99 -33.60
C CYS A 30 -15.87 14.95 -32.83
N GLY A 31 -16.94 14.45 -33.45
CA GLY A 31 -17.89 13.56 -32.81
C GLY A 31 -17.26 12.22 -32.44
N THR A 32 -17.21 11.94 -31.15
CA THR A 32 -17.14 10.60 -30.60
C THR A 32 -18.44 10.40 -29.82
N GLU A 33 -19.14 9.33 -30.10
CA GLU A 33 -20.38 8.96 -29.44
C GLU A 33 -20.18 8.94 -27.92
N SER A 34 -20.95 9.76 -27.23
CA SER A 34 -20.98 9.81 -25.77
C SER A 34 -21.59 8.50 -25.26
N ARG A 35 -20.74 7.54 -24.82
CA ARG A 35 -21.18 6.48 -23.92
C ARG A 35 -21.66 7.15 -22.64
N SER A 36 -22.91 6.94 -22.29
CA SER A 36 -23.48 7.40 -21.03
C SER A 36 -22.73 6.72 -19.88
N LEU A 37 -21.97 7.52 -19.12
CA LEU A 37 -21.48 7.09 -17.82
C LEU A 37 -22.70 6.64 -17.01
N ARG A 38 -22.70 5.40 -16.55
CA ARG A 38 -23.64 4.97 -15.49
C ARG A 38 -23.35 5.86 -14.29
N THR A 39 -24.19 6.83 -14.04
CA THR A 39 -24.22 7.49 -12.74
C THR A 39 -24.47 6.41 -11.69
N PRO A 40 -23.78 6.40 -10.55
CA PRO A 40 -24.12 5.49 -9.46
C PRO A 40 -25.61 5.63 -9.19
N SER A 41 -26.36 4.54 -9.37
CA SER A 41 -27.79 4.52 -9.12
C SER A 41 -28.00 4.75 -7.63
N THR A 42 -28.42 5.96 -7.25
CA THR A 42 -28.86 6.28 -5.88
C THR A 42 -30.20 5.65 -5.53
N ASP A 43 -30.66 4.69 -6.31
CA ASP A 43 -31.93 4.01 -6.08
C ASP A 43 -31.78 2.89 -5.05
N THR A 44 -31.67 3.29 -3.79
CA THR A 44 -31.65 2.41 -2.60
C THR A 44 -32.91 1.57 -2.45
N THR A 45 -33.94 1.82 -3.23
CA THR A 45 -35.23 1.08 -3.16
C THR A 45 -35.19 -0.26 -3.90
N LYS A 46 -34.24 -0.50 -4.80
CA LYS A 46 -34.10 -1.80 -5.48
C LYS A 46 -33.48 -2.90 -4.62
N HIS A 47 -32.75 -2.55 -3.56
CA HIS A 47 -32.02 -3.51 -2.75
C HIS A 47 -32.87 -4.34 -1.76
N ILE A 48 -34.07 -3.93 -1.45
CA ILE A 48 -34.95 -4.63 -0.47
C ILE A 48 -35.89 -5.64 -1.15
N ALA A 49 -36.09 -5.57 -2.48
CA ALA A 49 -37.16 -6.26 -3.17
C ALA A 49 -36.76 -7.53 -3.96
N THR A 50 -35.47 -7.88 -4.03
CA THR A 50 -35.05 -9.07 -4.79
C THR A 50 -34.70 -10.23 -3.88
N MET A 51 -35.71 -10.88 -3.34
CA MET A 51 -35.57 -12.17 -2.68
C MET A 51 -35.30 -13.28 -3.72
N ASN A 52 -34.15 -13.95 -3.58
CA ASN A 52 -33.82 -15.29 -4.10
C ASN A 52 -34.02 -15.54 -5.61
N HIS A 53 -33.20 -14.94 -6.44
CA HIS A 53 -32.83 -15.63 -7.68
C HIS A 53 -31.76 -16.68 -7.31
N PRO A 54 -31.98 -17.97 -7.63
CA PRO A 54 -30.97 -19.00 -7.40
C PRO A 54 -29.69 -18.62 -8.16
N ILE A 55 -28.55 -18.58 -7.43
CA ILE A 55 -27.24 -18.38 -8.07
C ILE A 55 -27.02 -19.52 -9.04
N ARG A 56 -26.67 -19.21 -10.27
CA ARG A 56 -26.27 -20.19 -11.27
C ARG A 56 -24.76 -20.16 -11.43
N PHE A 57 -24.13 -21.25 -11.06
CA PHE A 57 -22.71 -21.42 -11.26
C PHE A 57 -22.41 -21.81 -12.71
N THR A 58 -21.29 -21.33 -13.23
CA THR A 58 -20.72 -21.70 -14.51
C THR A 58 -19.28 -22.19 -14.32
N THR A 59 -18.65 -22.71 -15.37
CA THR A 59 -17.24 -23.08 -15.30
C THR A 59 -16.34 -21.85 -15.43
N PRO A 60 -15.09 -21.90 -14.97
CA PRO A 60 -14.14 -20.82 -15.15
C PRO A 60 -13.95 -20.43 -16.61
N GLU A 61 -13.86 -21.44 -17.51
CA GLU A 61 -13.66 -21.26 -18.95
C GLU A 61 -14.86 -20.52 -19.59
N GLU A 62 -16.08 -20.84 -19.14
CA GLU A 62 -17.27 -20.15 -19.63
C GLU A 62 -17.37 -18.73 -19.10
N ALA A 63 -17.05 -18.53 -17.81
CA ALA A 63 -17.11 -17.23 -17.16
C ALA A 63 -16.17 -16.21 -17.83
N VAL A 64 -14.93 -16.62 -18.14
CA VAL A 64 -13.94 -15.71 -18.73
C VAL A 64 -14.18 -15.39 -20.21
N LYS A 65 -15.19 -16.02 -20.89
CA LYS A 65 -15.53 -15.69 -22.28
C LYS A 65 -16.03 -14.26 -22.47
N VAL A 66 -16.48 -13.60 -21.40
CA VAL A 66 -16.92 -12.21 -21.46
C VAL A 66 -15.74 -11.24 -21.69
N ILE A 67 -14.52 -11.66 -21.36
CA ILE A 67 -13.30 -10.89 -21.57
C ILE A 67 -12.99 -10.83 -23.06
N LYS A 68 -12.75 -9.62 -23.56
CA LYS A 68 -12.45 -9.33 -24.96
C LYS A 68 -11.05 -8.73 -25.09
N SER A 69 -10.48 -8.83 -26.27
CA SER A 69 -9.24 -8.11 -26.59
C SER A 69 -9.39 -6.61 -26.35
N GLY A 70 -8.41 -6.01 -25.69
CA GLY A 70 -8.41 -4.61 -25.31
C GLY A 70 -9.17 -4.27 -24.02
N ASP A 71 -9.77 -5.25 -23.33
CA ASP A 71 -10.44 -5.00 -22.05
C ASP A 71 -9.45 -4.73 -20.92
N HIS A 72 -9.92 -3.98 -19.91
CA HIS A 72 -9.24 -3.75 -18.64
C HIS A 72 -9.87 -4.64 -17.58
N VAL A 73 -9.06 -5.52 -17.01
CA VAL A 73 -9.47 -6.55 -16.05
C VAL A 73 -8.83 -6.26 -14.69
N HIS A 74 -9.65 -6.07 -13.67
CA HIS A 74 -9.19 -5.98 -12.28
C HIS A 74 -9.15 -7.37 -11.64
N LEU A 75 -8.09 -7.63 -10.85
CA LEU A 75 -7.95 -8.82 -10.00
C LEU A 75 -7.98 -8.42 -8.52
N SER A 76 -8.76 -9.14 -7.70
CA SER A 76 -8.68 -9.02 -6.24
C SER A 76 -7.25 -9.27 -5.75
N SER A 77 -6.89 -8.65 -4.63
CA SER A 77 -5.52 -8.63 -4.12
C SER A 77 -5.25 -9.75 -3.13
N VAL A 78 -3.97 -9.93 -2.81
CA VAL A 78 -3.36 -10.84 -1.83
C VAL A 78 -3.92 -12.26 -1.91
N ALA A 79 -4.38 -12.84 -0.82
CA ALA A 79 -4.95 -14.19 -0.77
C ALA A 79 -6.33 -14.31 -1.47
N SER A 80 -6.98 -13.18 -1.80
CA SER A 80 -8.26 -13.16 -2.52
C SER A 80 -8.13 -13.22 -4.05
N VAL A 81 -6.93 -13.43 -4.60
CA VAL A 81 -6.73 -13.60 -6.06
C VAL A 81 -7.51 -14.82 -6.55
N PRO A 82 -8.40 -14.67 -7.55
CA PRO A 82 -9.19 -15.78 -8.11
C PRO A 82 -8.37 -16.62 -9.08
N GLN A 83 -7.44 -17.43 -8.56
CA GLN A 83 -6.46 -18.18 -9.36
C GLN A 83 -7.08 -19.06 -10.46
N ILE A 84 -8.24 -19.64 -10.21
CA ILE A 84 -8.94 -20.47 -11.19
C ILE A 84 -9.39 -19.67 -12.42
N LEU A 85 -9.82 -18.40 -12.22
CA LEU A 85 -10.16 -17.49 -13.31
C LEU A 85 -8.92 -16.97 -14.04
N VAL A 86 -7.82 -16.71 -13.30
CA VAL A 86 -6.53 -16.32 -13.89
C VAL A 86 -6.06 -17.40 -14.84
N ARG A 87 -6.07 -18.67 -14.45
CA ARG A 87 -5.70 -19.81 -15.29
C ARG A 87 -6.59 -19.93 -16.52
N ALA A 88 -7.91 -19.81 -16.37
CA ALA A 88 -8.85 -19.89 -17.49
C ALA A 88 -8.67 -18.73 -18.47
N MET A 89 -8.44 -17.51 -17.98
CA MET A 89 -8.17 -16.33 -18.82
C MET A 89 -6.86 -16.49 -19.60
N THR A 90 -5.79 -16.91 -18.94
CA THR A 90 -4.47 -17.06 -19.58
C THR A 90 -4.48 -18.18 -20.62
N ALA A 91 -5.18 -19.28 -20.38
CA ALA A 91 -5.36 -20.34 -21.38
C ALA A 91 -6.03 -19.84 -22.66
N ARG A 92 -6.97 -18.88 -22.59
CA ARG A 92 -7.55 -18.23 -23.77
C ARG A 92 -6.53 -17.36 -24.51
N GLY A 93 -5.63 -16.69 -23.76
CA GLY A 93 -4.52 -15.94 -24.35
C GLY A 93 -3.59 -16.88 -25.13
N GLU A 94 -3.18 -18.01 -24.52
CA GLU A 94 -2.35 -19.05 -25.15
C GLU A 94 -3.00 -19.64 -26.39
N ALA A 95 -4.32 -19.79 -26.41
CA ALA A 95 -5.08 -20.25 -27.57
C ALA A 95 -5.21 -19.19 -28.68
N GLY A 96 -4.69 -17.96 -28.46
CA GLY A 96 -4.75 -16.87 -29.44
C GLY A 96 -6.13 -16.18 -29.54
N GLU A 97 -6.99 -16.36 -28.54
CA GLU A 97 -8.33 -15.77 -28.50
C GLU A 97 -8.35 -14.34 -27.98
N LEU A 98 -7.29 -13.91 -27.25
CA LEU A 98 -7.17 -12.62 -26.60
C LEU A 98 -5.91 -11.90 -27.05
N GLN A 99 -5.99 -10.56 -27.14
CA GLN A 99 -4.86 -9.67 -27.42
C GLN A 99 -5.06 -8.35 -26.69
N HIS A 100 -3.97 -7.75 -26.20
CA HIS A 100 -3.96 -6.43 -25.57
C HIS A 100 -4.94 -6.27 -24.41
N VAL A 101 -5.08 -7.30 -23.58
CA VAL A 101 -5.87 -7.24 -22.35
C VAL A 101 -5.01 -6.60 -21.25
N HIS A 102 -5.50 -5.53 -20.64
CA HIS A 102 -4.85 -4.85 -19.52
C HIS A 102 -5.26 -5.48 -18.20
N ILE A 103 -4.29 -5.88 -17.40
CA ILE A 103 -4.52 -6.45 -16.07
C ILE A 103 -4.15 -5.40 -15.01
N HIS A 104 -5.07 -5.10 -14.11
CA HIS A 104 -4.86 -4.18 -13.01
C HIS A 104 -5.01 -4.91 -11.68
N HIS A 105 -4.04 -4.76 -10.81
CA HIS A 105 -4.11 -5.23 -9.43
C HIS A 105 -3.18 -4.44 -8.51
N LEU A 106 -3.41 -4.53 -7.21
CA LEU A 106 -2.53 -3.94 -6.22
C LEU A 106 -1.34 -4.90 -5.95
N HIS A 107 -1.55 -5.93 -5.17
CA HIS A 107 -0.58 -6.95 -4.82
C HIS A 107 -1.27 -8.30 -4.92
N THR A 108 -0.72 -9.21 -5.70
CA THR A 108 -1.29 -10.55 -5.87
C THR A 108 -0.36 -11.61 -5.31
N GLU A 109 -0.93 -12.66 -4.73
CA GLU A 109 -0.19 -13.86 -4.36
C GLU A 109 -0.43 -14.99 -5.35
N GLY A 110 0.49 -15.96 -5.37
CA GLY A 110 0.43 -17.10 -6.26
C GLY A 110 0.96 -16.83 -7.67
N GLU A 111 0.46 -17.61 -8.63
CA GLU A 111 0.95 -17.59 -10.01
C GLU A 111 0.40 -16.40 -10.78
N ALA A 112 1.29 -15.56 -11.33
CA ALA A 112 0.96 -14.46 -12.22
C ALA A 112 1.17 -14.89 -13.69
N LEU A 113 0.40 -15.87 -14.16
CA LEU A 113 0.55 -16.49 -15.49
C LEU A 113 0.40 -15.50 -16.65
N TYR A 114 -0.31 -14.39 -16.45
CA TYR A 114 -0.44 -13.29 -17.40
C TYR A 114 0.83 -12.41 -17.48
N ALA A 115 1.73 -12.51 -16.50
CA ALA A 115 2.91 -11.65 -16.37
C ALA A 115 4.19 -12.46 -16.62
N VAL A 116 4.29 -13.06 -17.80
CA VAL A 116 5.46 -13.81 -18.30
C VAL A 116 5.81 -13.34 -19.71
N PRO A 117 7.08 -13.46 -20.17
CA PRO A 117 7.49 -12.96 -21.50
C PRO A 117 6.67 -13.53 -22.65
N GLU A 118 6.21 -14.78 -22.51
CA GLU A 118 5.42 -15.50 -23.53
C GLU A 118 4.04 -14.87 -23.76
N MET A 119 3.59 -14.04 -22.82
CA MET A 119 2.30 -13.35 -22.89
C MET A 119 2.41 -11.92 -23.46
N GLU A 120 3.60 -11.52 -23.95
CA GLU A 120 3.78 -10.21 -24.58
C GLU A 120 2.79 -9.99 -25.73
N GLY A 121 2.12 -8.83 -25.73
CA GLY A 121 1.08 -8.48 -26.72
C GLY A 121 -0.29 -9.14 -26.47
N ILE A 122 -0.37 -10.13 -25.58
CA ILE A 122 -1.62 -10.76 -25.17
C ILE A 122 -2.15 -10.06 -23.91
N PHE A 123 -1.33 -10.03 -22.84
CA PHE A 123 -1.63 -9.34 -21.59
C PHE A 123 -0.61 -8.24 -21.31
N GLN A 124 -1.09 -7.11 -20.86
CA GLN A 124 -0.31 -6.01 -20.33
C GLN A 124 -0.63 -5.86 -18.84
N LEU A 125 0.34 -6.11 -17.99
CA LEU A 125 0.20 -5.82 -16.57
C LEU A 125 0.50 -4.35 -16.32
N ASP A 126 -0.46 -3.63 -15.74
CA ASP A 126 -0.34 -2.26 -15.25
C ASP A 126 -0.64 -2.27 -13.74
N SER A 127 0.37 -2.62 -12.93
CA SER A 127 0.17 -2.87 -11.51
C SER A 127 0.21 -1.58 -10.68
N PHE A 128 -0.57 -1.50 -9.59
CA PHE A 128 -0.53 -0.38 -8.63
C PHE A 128 0.56 -0.57 -7.58
N PHE A 129 1.12 -1.80 -7.51
CA PHE A 129 2.22 -2.15 -6.62
C PHE A 129 3.01 -3.33 -7.21
N VAL A 130 4.32 -3.22 -7.25
CA VAL A 130 5.19 -4.27 -7.80
C VAL A 130 5.43 -5.34 -6.74
N GLY A 131 4.59 -6.36 -6.72
CA GLY A 131 4.71 -7.52 -5.82
C GLY A 131 5.90 -8.43 -6.16
N GLY A 132 6.20 -9.36 -5.26
CA GLY A 132 7.32 -10.30 -5.41
C GLY A 132 7.22 -11.15 -6.67
N ASN A 133 6.02 -11.63 -6.99
CA ASN A 133 5.71 -12.51 -8.12
C ASN A 133 5.80 -11.82 -9.50
N VAL A 134 5.66 -10.48 -9.56
CA VAL A 134 5.72 -9.71 -10.83
C VAL A 134 6.95 -8.82 -10.94
N ARG A 135 7.78 -8.74 -9.89
CA ARG A 135 8.95 -7.84 -9.86
C ARG A 135 9.94 -8.08 -10.98
N ASN A 136 10.26 -9.34 -11.25
CA ASN A 136 11.24 -9.69 -12.28
C ASN A 136 10.75 -9.28 -13.67
N ILE A 137 9.49 -9.51 -13.97
CA ILE A 137 8.90 -9.21 -15.28
C ILE A 137 8.78 -7.70 -15.50
N THR A 138 8.46 -6.94 -14.43
CA THR A 138 8.45 -5.47 -14.46
C THR A 138 9.87 -4.91 -14.70
N GLN A 139 10.88 -5.48 -14.06
CA GLN A 139 12.28 -5.06 -14.29
C GLN A 139 12.80 -5.38 -15.71
N GLN A 140 12.19 -6.34 -16.40
CA GLN A 140 12.51 -6.68 -17.78
C GLN A 140 11.73 -5.83 -18.80
N GLY A 141 10.75 -5.04 -18.36
CA GLY A 141 9.96 -4.16 -19.22
C GLY A 141 8.75 -4.82 -19.89
N PHE A 142 8.37 -6.04 -19.49
CA PHE A 142 7.16 -6.73 -19.97
C PHE A 142 5.91 -6.44 -19.12
N ALA A 143 6.05 -5.72 -18.02
CA ALA A 143 4.96 -5.24 -17.19
C ALA A 143 5.26 -3.79 -16.77
N ASP A 144 4.22 -3.03 -16.45
CA ASP A 144 4.36 -1.63 -16.05
C ASP A 144 3.81 -1.40 -14.64
N TYR A 145 4.15 -0.23 -14.10
CA TYR A 145 3.77 0.20 -12.78
C TYR A 145 3.10 1.58 -12.85
N ILE A 146 1.92 1.71 -12.28
CA ILE A 146 1.20 2.97 -12.14
C ILE A 146 1.51 3.57 -10.75
N PRO A 147 2.39 4.57 -10.64
CA PRO A 147 2.71 5.21 -9.37
C PRO A 147 1.49 5.96 -8.83
N VAL A 148 0.96 5.50 -7.71
CA VAL A 148 -0.21 6.07 -7.05
C VAL A 148 -0.12 5.83 -5.55
N PHE A 149 -0.57 6.77 -4.72
CA PHE A 149 -0.75 6.50 -3.29
C PHE A 149 -1.88 5.49 -3.09
N LEU A 150 -1.72 4.61 -2.14
CA LEU A 150 -2.70 3.55 -1.94
C LEU A 150 -4.10 4.10 -1.63
N SER A 151 -4.18 5.19 -0.86
CA SER A 151 -5.42 5.92 -0.59
C SER A 151 -6.17 6.38 -1.84
N GLU A 152 -5.47 6.55 -2.97
CA GLU A 152 -6.01 7.09 -4.21
C GLU A 152 -6.33 6.01 -5.26
N THR A 153 -5.91 4.76 -5.07
CA THR A 153 -6.11 3.68 -6.06
C THR A 153 -7.57 3.47 -6.41
N GLN A 154 -8.48 3.52 -5.44
CA GLN A 154 -9.92 3.40 -5.66
C GLN A 154 -10.49 4.53 -6.57
N ARG A 155 -9.87 5.71 -6.56
CA ARG A 155 -10.28 6.84 -7.39
C ARG A 155 -9.94 6.62 -8.87
N LEU A 156 -8.95 5.80 -9.18
CA LEU A 156 -8.62 5.47 -10.57
C LEU A 156 -9.84 4.90 -11.29
N TYR A 157 -10.65 4.10 -10.60
CA TYR A 157 -11.90 3.55 -11.13
C TYR A 157 -13.08 4.51 -10.94
N ARG A 158 -13.32 5.00 -9.71
CA ARG A 158 -14.49 5.84 -9.40
C ARG A 158 -14.52 7.17 -10.14
N ASP A 159 -13.35 7.77 -10.39
CA ASP A 159 -13.23 9.01 -11.18
C ASP A 159 -13.13 8.72 -12.70
N GLY A 160 -13.16 7.43 -13.12
CA GLY A 160 -13.09 7.02 -14.53
C GLY A 160 -11.74 7.31 -15.19
N ILE A 161 -10.66 7.36 -14.41
CA ILE A 161 -9.28 7.57 -14.92
C ILE A 161 -8.81 6.30 -15.62
N LEU A 162 -9.06 5.14 -15.02
CA LEU A 162 -8.83 3.82 -15.61
C LEU A 162 -10.18 3.14 -15.89
N PRO A 163 -10.34 2.55 -17.07
CA PRO A 163 -11.48 1.67 -17.33
C PRO A 163 -11.43 0.42 -16.44
N CYS A 164 -12.59 -0.13 -16.13
CA CYS A 164 -12.73 -1.46 -15.55
C CYS A 164 -13.84 -2.19 -16.33
N ASN A 165 -13.47 -3.00 -17.33
CA ASN A 165 -14.45 -3.73 -18.08
C ASN A 165 -14.88 -4.99 -17.33
N VAL A 166 -13.92 -5.68 -16.69
CA VAL A 166 -14.21 -6.89 -15.94
C VAL A 166 -13.52 -6.83 -14.57
N ALA A 167 -14.26 -7.08 -13.50
CA ALA A 167 -13.70 -7.35 -12.17
C ALA A 167 -13.75 -8.86 -11.89
N MET A 168 -12.60 -9.49 -11.74
CA MET A 168 -12.46 -10.87 -11.31
C MET A 168 -12.16 -10.89 -9.82
N ILE A 169 -13.10 -11.37 -9.01
CA ILE A 169 -13.03 -11.35 -7.56
C ILE A 169 -13.19 -12.72 -6.94
N GLN A 170 -12.75 -12.89 -5.70
CA GLN A 170 -13.02 -14.07 -4.88
C GLN A 170 -13.78 -13.64 -3.63
N VAL A 171 -14.85 -14.38 -3.29
CA VAL A 171 -15.80 -13.99 -2.25
C VAL A 171 -16.20 -15.19 -1.39
N SER A 172 -16.70 -14.91 -0.18
CA SER A 172 -17.28 -15.92 0.71
C SER A 172 -18.55 -16.54 0.12
N THR A 173 -19.02 -17.62 0.73
CA THR A 173 -20.36 -18.16 0.46
C THR A 173 -21.44 -17.11 0.78
N PRO A 174 -22.51 -17.02 -0.03
CA PRO A 174 -23.61 -16.10 0.24
C PRO A 174 -24.33 -16.42 1.54
N ASP A 175 -24.72 -15.38 2.26
CA ASP A 175 -25.60 -15.53 3.41
C ASP A 175 -27.08 -15.66 2.98
N ARG A 176 -27.97 -15.90 3.95
CA ARG A 176 -29.42 -16.02 3.72
C ARG A 176 -30.07 -14.78 3.11
N HIS A 177 -29.40 -13.66 3.10
CA HIS A 177 -29.86 -12.39 2.56
C HIS A 177 -29.24 -12.07 1.21
N GLY A 178 -28.41 -12.98 0.67
CA GLY A 178 -27.74 -12.80 -0.63
C GLY A 178 -26.48 -11.94 -0.56
N TYR A 179 -25.89 -11.73 0.61
CA TYR A 179 -24.62 -11.01 0.74
C TYR A 179 -23.44 -11.97 0.79
N VAL A 180 -22.41 -11.65 0.05
CA VAL A 180 -21.07 -12.26 0.08
C VAL A 180 -20.08 -11.26 0.68
N SER A 181 -18.96 -11.76 1.21
CA SER A 181 -17.86 -10.92 1.70
C SER A 181 -16.66 -11.00 0.76
N LEU A 182 -16.00 -9.87 0.52
CA LEU A 182 -14.71 -9.80 -0.16
C LEU A 182 -13.56 -10.41 0.68
N GLY A 183 -13.83 -10.78 1.92
CA GLY A 183 -12.96 -11.55 2.80
C GLY A 183 -11.69 -10.82 3.19
N THR A 184 -10.55 -11.26 2.66
CA THR A 184 -9.21 -10.81 3.07
C THR A 184 -8.76 -9.51 2.39
N SER A 185 -9.49 -9.00 1.38
CA SER A 185 -9.05 -7.85 0.59
C SER A 185 -10.23 -7.03 0.08
N VAL A 186 -10.42 -5.84 0.62
CA VAL A 186 -11.43 -4.86 0.18
C VAL A 186 -10.79 -3.81 -0.73
N ASP A 187 -9.69 -3.25 -0.32
CA ASP A 187 -8.77 -2.31 -0.99
C ASP A 187 -9.39 -1.52 -2.18
N ALA A 188 -8.82 -1.62 -3.37
CA ALA A 188 -9.39 -1.08 -4.61
C ALA A 188 -10.43 -2.02 -5.24
N THR A 189 -10.57 -3.27 -4.72
CA THR A 189 -11.47 -4.29 -5.25
C THR A 189 -12.93 -3.85 -5.12
N LEU A 190 -13.31 -3.20 -4.03
CA LEU A 190 -14.66 -2.67 -3.87
C LEU A 190 -14.99 -1.65 -4.98
N ALA A 191 -14.08 -0.71 -5.23
CA ALA A 191 -14.26 0.27 -6.30
C ALA A 191 -14.31 -0.38 -7.70
N ALA A 192 -13.53 -1.42 -7.93
CA ALA A 192 -13.59 -2.19 -9.16
C ALA A 192 -14.96 -2.86 -9.34
N VAL A 193 -15.53 -3.48 -8.30
CA VAL A 193 -16.89 -4.05 -8.33
C VAL A 193 -17.94 -3.00 -8.63
N GLU A 194 -17.83 -1.79 -8.04
CA GLU A 194 -18.77 -0.69 -8.25
C GLU A 194 -18.74 -0.12 -9.68
N CYS A 195 -17.58 -0.19 -10.34
CA CYS A 195 -17.33 0.49 -11.62
C CYS A 195 -17.23 -0.45 -12.82
N ALA A 196 -17.06 -1.76 -12.61
CA ALA A 196 -16.91 -2.72 -13.70
C ALA A 196 -18.18 -2.85 -14.56
N ASP A 197 -17.99 -3.07 -15.85
CA ASP A 197 -19.08 -3.44 -16.76
C ASP A 197 -19.61 -4.84 -16.44
N THR A 198 -18.73 -5.76 -16.01
CA THR A 198 -19.04 -7.15 -15.65
C THR A 198 -18.24 -7.58 -14.43
N VAL A 199 -18.90 -8.21 -13.47
CA VAL A 199 -18.27 -8.78 -12.26
C VAL A 199 -18.35 -10.30 -12.31
N ILE A 200 -17.20 -10.98 -12.28
CA ILE A 200 -17.08 -12.43 -12.16
C ILE A 200 -16.58 -12.76 -10.75
N ALA A 201 -17.36 -13.50 -9.98
CA ALA A 201 -16.98 -13.89 -8.63
C ALA A 201 -16.74 -15.40 -8.49
N VAL A 202 -15.58 -15.74 -7.95
CA VAL A 202 -15.32 -17.09 -7.42
C VAL A 202 -15.90 -17.14 -6.02
N VAL A 203 -16.89 -17.99 -5.80
CA VAL A 203 -17.46 -18.29 -4.49
C VAL A 203 -16.63 -19.41 -3.85
N ASN A 204 -15.96 -19.09 -2.74
CA ASN A 204 -15.08 -20.02 -2.05
C ASN A 204 -15.40 -20.03 -0.56
N ARG A 205 -15.69 -21.21 -0.01
CA ARG A 205 -16.02 -21.37 1.42
C ARG A 205 -14.87 -21.05 2.38
N HIS A 206 -13.62 -21.02 1.88
CA HIS A 206 -12.44 -20.68 2.67
C HIS A 206 -12.23 -19.16 2.80
N VAL A 207 -12.97 -18.36 2.03
CA VAL A 207 -12.94 -16.90 2.17
C VAL A 207 -13.70 -16.51 3.43
N PRO A 208 -13.06 -15.85 4.42
CA PRO A 208 -13.70 -15.47 5.67
C PRO A 208 -14.79 -14.40 5.43
N ARG A 209 -15.83 -14.46 6.24
CA ARG A 209 -16.88 -13.45 6.24
C ARG A 209 -16.43 -12.27 7.12
N SER A 210 -15.68 -11.35 6.57
CA SER A 210 -15.20 -10.15 7.26
C SER A 210 -16.27 -9.05 7.29
N PHE A 211 -16.17 -8.14 8.28
CA PHE A 211 -17.07 -7.02 8.45
C PHE A 211 -16.47 -5.71 7.90
N GLY A 212 -17.27 -4.68 7.82
CA GLY A 212 -16.88 -3.36 7.29
C GLY A 212 -17.49 -3.12 5.92
N ASP A 213 -16.66 -2.70 4.96
CA ASP A 213 -17.08 -2.43 3.58
C ASP A 213 -16.94 -3.66 2.67
N SER A 214 -16.71 -4.83 3.25
CA SER A 214 -16.46 -6.08 2.51
C SER A 214 -17.71 -6.72 1.90
N PHE A 215 -18.92 -6.30 2.33
CA PHE A 215 -20.15 -6.94 1.87
C PHE A 215 -20.63 -6.37 0.54
N ILE A 216 -20.84 -7.27 -0.42
CA ILE A 216 -21.53 -6.97 -1.67
C ILE A 216 -22.73 -7.91 -1.82
N HIS A 217 -23.82 -7.41 -2.41
CA HIS A 217 -24.97 -8.25 -2.68
C HIS A 217 -24.79 -9.02 -4.00
N THR A 218 -25.27 -10.26 -4.07
CA THR A 218 -25.16 -11.12 -5.25
C THR A 218 -25.76 -10.51 -6.52
N SER A 219 -26.66 -9.55 -6.41
CA SER A 219 -27.17 -8.81 -7.59
C SER A 219 -26.15 -7.86 -8.25
N GLN A 220 -25.01 -7.65 -7.62
CA GLN A 220 -23.90 -6.87 -8.19
C GLN A 220 -22.91 -7.77 -8.96
N ILE A 221 -23.12 -9.07 -8.94
CA ILE A 221 -22.27 -10.09 -9.57
C ILE A 221 -23.00 -10.66 -10.76
N ASP A 222 -22.36 -10.66 -11.93
CA ASP A 222 -22.96 -11.12 -13.18
C ASP A 222 -22.74 -12.63 -13.40
N LEU A 223 -21.56 -13.14 -13.02
CA LEU A 223 -21.19 -14.54 -13.22
C LEU A 223 -20.57 -15.12 -11.94
N PHE A 224 -20.97 -16.36 -11.62
CA PHE A 224 -20.51 -17.08 -10.46
C PHE A 224 -19.77 -18.36 -10.85
N VAL A 225 -18.62 -18.56 -10.27
CA VAL A 225 -17.82 -19.78 -10.36
C VAL A 225 -17.62 -20.33 -8.95
N GLU A 226 -17.67 -21.64 -8.79
CA GLU A 226 -17.40 -22.28 -7.50
C GLU A 226 -15.97 -22.80 -7.46
N ASP A 227 -15.28 -22.53 -6.37
CA ASP A 227 -13.96 -23.12 -6.06
C ASP A 227 -13.90 -23.49 -4.58
N ASP A 228 -13.13 -24.53 -4.26
CA ASP A 228 -12.95 -25.05 -2.92
C ASP A 228 -11.46 -25.14 -2.53
N THR A 229 -10.62 -24.43 -3.27
CA THR A 229 -9.18 -24.37 -3.00
C THR A 229 -8.94 -23.52 -1.75
N PRO A 230 -8.17 -24.01 -0.76
CA PRO A 230 -7.76 -23.20 0.38
C PRO A 230 -7.08 -21.90 -0.06
N LEU A 231 -7.27 -20.82 0.73
CA LEU A 231 -6.58 -19.57 0.47
C LEU A 231 -5.07 -19.73 0.58
N ILE A 232 -4.35 -18.94 -0.20
CA ILE A 232 -2.89 -18.89 -0.14
C ILE A 232 -2.47 -18.37 1.24
N GLU A 233 -1.57 -19.10 1.91
CA GLU A 233 -0.99 -18.68 3.18
C GLU A 233 0.40 -18.11 2.96
N GLU A 234 0.74 -17.09 3.75
CA GLU A 234 2.08 -16.50 3.82
C GLU A 234 2.65 -16.68 5.22
N HIS A 235 3.86 -17.19 5.28
CA HIS A 235 4.57 -17.46 6.54
C HIS A 235 5.82 -16.58 6.61
N PHE A 236 5.82 -15.66 7.56
CA PHE A 236 6.96 -14.76 7.75
C PHE A 236 8.02 -15.42 8.63
N ALA A 237 9.29 -15.26 8.22
CA ALA A 237 10.41 -15.76 8.99
C ALA A 237 10.48 -15.10 10.38
N GLU A 238 10.98 -15.84 11.38
CA GLU A 238 11.27 -15.30 12.70
C GLU A 238 12.34 -14.20 12.60
N PRO A 239 12.18 -13.11 13.38
CA PRO A 239 13.14 -12.03 13.36
C PRO A 239 14.52 -12.45 13.88
N ASN A 240 15.57 -12.06 13.20
CA ASN A 240 16.94 -12.23 13.66
C ASN A 240 17.34 -11.18 14.72
N ASP A 241 18.54 -11.30 15.30
CA ASP A 241 19.03 -10.44 16.41
C ASP A 241 19.04 -8.95 16.03
N LEU A 242 19.39 -8.62 14.78
CA LEU A 242 19.41 -7.24 14.27
C LEU A 242 17.99 -6.69 14.18
N GLU A 243 17.06 -7.44 13.64
CA GLU A 243 15.64 -7.07 13.54
C GLU A 243 15.00 -6.95 14.92
N CYS A 244 15.37 -7.84 15.86
CA CYS A 244 14.98 -7.73 17.27
C CYS A 244 15.51 -6.44 17.93
N ALA A 245 16.73 -5.99 17.59
CA ALA A 245 17.26 -4.73 18.10
C ALA A 245 16.47 -3.53 17.56
N ILE A 246 16.14 -3.51 16.26
CA ILE A 246 15.27 -2.51 15.66
C ILE A 246 13.88 -2.55 16.35
N GLY A 247 13.33 -3.75 16.55
CA GLY A 247 12.05 -3.97 17.23
C GLY A 247 12.01 -3.34 18.63
N ARG A 248 13.06 -3.55 19.45
CA ARG A 248 13.19 -2.91 20.78
C ARG A 248 13.26 -1.39 20.69
N ASN A 249 14.02 -0.85 19.75
CA ASN A 249 14.15 0.60 19.55
C ASN A 249 12.84 1.25 19.12
N CYS A 250 12.06 0.57 18.25
CA CYS A 250 10.70 1.02 17.86
C CYS A 250 9.74 0.94 19.05
N ALA A 251 9.71 -0.19 19.77
CA ALA A 251 8.80 -0.40 20.89
C ALA A 251 8.99 0.63 22.00
N ALA A 252 10.22 1.09 22.23
CA ALA A 252 10.52 2.17 23.20
C ALA A 252 9.87 3.53 22.83
N LEU A 253 9.45 3.72 21.59
CA LEU A 253 8.74 4.91 21.12
C LEU A 253 7.22 4.77 21.22
N ILE A 254 6.69 3.54 21.37
CA ILE A 254 5.25 3.27 21.44
C ILE A 254 4.76 3.53 22.85
N GLU A 255 3.66 4.25 22.97
CA GLU A 255 3.04 4.57 24.27
C GLU A 255 1.77 3.73 24.48
N ASP A 256 1.40 3.55 25.75
CA ASP A 256 0.09 3.00 26.09
C ASP A 256 -1.03 3.79 25.40
N GLY A 257 -2.00 3.09 24.86
CA GLY A 257 -3.12 3.68 24.13
C GLY A 257 -2.79 4.13 22.71
N ALA A 258 -1.60 3.85 22.18
CA ALA A 258 -1.25 4.15 20.80
C ALA A 258 -2.14 3.40 19.80
N CYS A 259 -2.44 4.03 18.67
CA CYS A 259 -3.09 3.40 17.53
C CYS A 259 -2.02 3.01 16.49
N LEU A 260 -1.85 1.72 16.29
CA LEU A 260 -0.74 1.18 15.50
C LEU A 260 -1.10 1.04 14.03
N GLN A 261 -0.16 1.42 13.16
CA GLN A 261 -0.03 0.95 11.79
C GLN A 261 1.30 0.24 11.66
N MET A 262 1.26 -0.95 11.12
CA MET A 262 2.46 -1.75 10.87
C MET A 262 2.30 -2.48 9.54
N GLY A 263 3.42 -2.73 8.87
CA GLY A 263 3.47 -3.66 7.75
C GLY A 263 3.52 -5.11 8.22
N ILE A 264 3.96 -5.97 7.33
CA ILE A 264 4.24 -7.39 7.54
C ILE A 264 5.74 -7.65 7.46
N GLY A 265 6.18 -8.82 7.91
CA GLY A 265 7.58 -9.26 7.84
C GLY A 265 8.32 -9.16 9.18
N ALA A 266 9.62 -9.39 9.14
CA ALA A 266 10.42 -9.62 10.34
C ALA A 266 10.48 -8.40 11.28
N ILE A 267 10.68 -7.18 10.79
CA ILE A 267 10.75 -5.98 11.64
C ILE A 267 9.41 -5.70 12.33
N PRO A 268 8.24 -5.63 11.65
CA PRO A 268 6.94 -5.53 12.31
C PRO A 268 6.70 -6.63 13.34
N ASN A 269 7.03 -7.88 13.05
CA ASN A 269 6.91 -8.99 14.01
C ASN A 269 7.83 -8.79 15.22
N ALA A 270 9.07 -8.32 15.01
CA ALA A 270 9.99 -7.97 16.09
C ALA A 270 9.45 -6.86 16.99
N VAL A 271 8.80 -5.84 16.42
CA VAL A 271 8.15 -4.78 17.21
C VAL A 271 7.00 -5.37 18.04
N LEU A 272 6.08 -6.10 17.39
CA LEU A 272 4.90 -6.69 18.04
C LEU A 272 5.30 -7.58 19.24
N SER A 273 6.36 -8.39 19.10
CA SER A 273 6.85 -9.25 20.17
C SER A 273 7.30 -8.50 21.43
N GLN A 274 7.63 -7.19 21.32
CA GLN A 274 8.05 -6.35 22.45
C GLN A 274 6.87 -5.64 23.16
N LEU A 275 5.64 -5.71 22.60
CA LEU A 275 4.52 -4.91 23.10
C LEU A 275 3.67 -5.59 24.17
N GLY A 276 4.03 -6.78 24.62
CA GLY A 276 3.23 -7.58 25.59
C GLY A 276 2.93 -6.88 26.93
N SER A 277 3.71 -5.89 27.34
CA SER A 277 3.49 -5.12 28.56
C SER A 277 2.69 -3.83 28.37
N HIS A 278 2.41 -3.43 27.12
CA HIS A 278 1.63 -2.25 26.79
C HIS A 278 0.14 -2.44 27.09
N LYS A 279 -0.60 -1.33 27.12
CA LYS A 279 -2.03 -1.33 27.46
C LYS A 279 -2.84 -0.52 26.45
N ASN A 280 -4.04 -1.02 26.17
CA ASN A 280 -5.07 -0.31 25.40
C ASN A 280 -4.61 0.14 24.01
N LEU A 281 -3.75 -0.65 23.36
CA LEU A 281 -3.35 -0.38 21.98
C LEU A 281 -4.55 -0.53 21.04
N GLY A 282 -4.58 0.25 19.98
CA GLY A 282 -5.51 0.15 18.87
C GLY A 282 -4.78 -0.24 17.58
N VAL A 283 -5.56 -0.65 16.57
CA VAL A 283 -5.05 -0.92 15.22
C VAL A 283 -5.89 -0.15 14.22
N HIS A 284 -5.22 0.60 13.35
CA HIS A 284 -5.75 1.21 12.15
C HIS A 284 -4.60 1.18 11.14
N THR A 285 -4.63 0.21 10.26
CA THR A 285 -3.49 -0.16 9.42
C THR A 285 -3.95 -0.52 8.02
N GLU A 286 -3.10 -0.35 7.03
CA GLU A 286 -3.31 -0.86 5.67
C GLU A 286 -3.51 -2.38 5.70
N MET A 287 -2.57 -3.08 6.32
CA MET A 287 -2.58 -4.53 6.43
C MET A 287 -2.11 -5.00 7.80
N PHE A 288 -2.44 -6.24 8.14
CA PHE A 288 -1.88 -6.95 9.29
C PHE A 288 -1.73 -8.45 8.98
N ALA A 289 -0.99 -9.15 9.82
CA ALA A 289 -0.74 -10.59 9.75
C ALA A 289 -0.83 -11.20 11.14
N ASP A 290 -0.47 -12.50 11.25
CA ASP A 290 -0.55 -13.31 12.49
C ASP A 290 0.11 -12.66 13.72
N GLY A 291 1.14 -11.84 13.52
CA GLY A 291 1.89 -11.22 14.64
C GLY A 291 1.06 -10.38 15.59
N VAL A 292 -0.14 -9.89 15.18
CA VAL A 292 -1.03 -9.13 16.07
C VAL A 292 -1.85 -10.04 17.00
N LEU A 293 -2.07 -11.32 16.64
CA LEU A 293 -3.00 -12.21 17.34
C LEU A 293 -2.66 -12.39 18.82
N PRO A 294 -1.39 -12.64 19.23
CA PRO A 294 -1.06 -12.78 20.65
C PRO A 294 -1.38 -11.52 21.48
N LEU A 295 -1.27 -10.33 20.88
CA LEU A 295 -1.58 -9.06 21.56
C LEU A 295 -3.09 -8.81 21.68
N VAL A 296 -3.87 -9.31 20.73
CA VAL A 296 -5.34 -9.29 20.80
C VAL A 296 -5.82 -10.28 21.84
N GLU A 297 -5.34 -11.52 21.81
CA GLU A 297 -5.68 -12.59 22.73
C GLU A 297 -5.37 -12.23 24.19
N SER A 298 -4.23 -11.54 24.42
CA SER A 298 -3.85 -11.05 25.76
C SER A 298 -4.57 -9.76 26.19
N GLY A 299 -5.39 -9.14 25.31
CA GLY A 299 -6.11 -7.89 25.60
C GLY A 299 -5.25 -6.62 25.55
N VAL A 300 -4.00 -6.71 25.12
CA VAL A 300 -3.11 -5.56 24.89
C VAL A 300 -3.66 -4.69 23.77
N ILE A 301 -4.08 -5.31 22.67
CA ILE A 301 -4.81 -4.65 21.58
C ILE A 301 -6.31 -4.81 21.84
N ASN A 302 -6.97 -3.71 22.20
CA ASN A 302 -8.43 -3.68 22.45
C ASN A 302 -9.12 -2.44 21.86
N GLY A 303 -8.36 -1.50 21.27
CA GLY A 303 -8.92 -0.31 20.63
C GLY A 303 -9.63 0.67 21.56
N ALA A 304 -9.47 0.54 22.88
CA ALA A 304 -10.23 1.33 23.87
C ALA A 304 -10.00 2.84 23.74
N ASN A 305 -8.79 3.26 23.31
CA ASN A 305 -8.40 4.65 23.19
C ASN A 305 -8.60 5.24 21.78
N LYS A 306 -9.04 4.45 20.80
CA LYS A 306 -9.39 4.99 19.48
C LYS A 306 -10.54 6.00 19.58
N LYS A 307 -10.48 7.08 18.80
CA LYS A 307 -11.57 8.06 18.68
C LYS A 307 -12.58 7.64 17.61
N ILE A 308 -12.09 7.12 16.50
CA ILE A 308 -12.96 6.53 15.45
C ILE A 308 -12.82 5.01 15.48
N ASP A 309 -13.86 4.30 15.08
CA ASP A 309 -13.93 2.83 15.11
C ASP A 309 -13.46 2.26 16.46
N LYS A 310 -13.94 2.87 17.54
CA LYS A 310 -13.56 2.51 18.91
C LYS A 310 -13.83 1.03 19.20
N GLY A 311 -12.83 0.35 19.77
CA GLY A 311 -12.93 -1.08 20.08
C GLY A 311 -12.84 -1.98 18.83
N LYS A 312 -12.46 -1.43 17.68
CA LYS A 312 -12.29 -2.18 16.42
C LYS A 312 -10.88 -2.07 15.89
N MET A 313 -10.40 -3.16 15.31
CA MET A 313 -9.25 -3.12 14.40
C MET A 313 -9.78 -2.72 13.02
N VAL A 314 -9.05 -1.86 12.32
CA VAL A 314 -9.37 -1.42 10.95
C VAL A 314 -8.22 -1.80 10.03
N SER A 315 -8.56 -2.42 8.90
CA SER A 315 -7.60 -2.74 7.84
C SER A 315 -8.30 -2.72 6.48
N THR A 316 -7.52 -2.73 5.39
CA THR A 316 -8.10 -2.84 4.05
C THR A 316 -7.81 -4.18 3.39
N PHE A 317 -6.71 -4.81 3.73
CA PHE A 317 -6.40 -6.22 3.38
C PHE A 317 -5.55 -6.87 4.46
N LEU A 318 -5.39 -8.18 4.38
CA LEU A 318 -4.54 -8.94 5.28
C LEU A 318 -3.96 -10.17 4.58
N MET A 319 -2.86 -10.66 5.12
CA MET A 319 -2.13 -11.80 4.61
C MET A 319 -1.43 -12.51 5.75
N GLY A 320 -1.46 -13.83 5.77
CA GLY A 320 -0.82 -14.64 6.81
C GLY A 320 -1.25 -16.10 6.73
N SER A 321 -1.26 -16.78 7.86
CA SER A 321 -1.72 -18.17 7.96
C SER A 321 -3.25 -18.25 8.06
N HIS A 322 -3.78 -19.47 7.96
CA HIS A 322 -5.21 -19.72 8.19
C HIS A 322 -5.70 -19.18 9.55
N ARG A 323 -4.82 -19.08 10.59
CA ARG A 323 -5.20 -18.52 11.89
C ARG A 323 -5.70 -17.09 11.80
N VAL A 324 -5.06 -16.24 10.98
CA VAL A 324 -5.51 -14.85 10.81
C VAL A 324 -6.78 -14.78 9.99
N TYR A 325 -6.98 -15.71 9.04
CA TYR A 325 -8.22 -15.80 8.26
C TYR A 325 -9.38 -16.25 9.15
N ASP A 326 -9.19 -17.28 9.97
CA ASP A 326 -10.17 -17.73 10.97
C ASP A 326 -10.48 -16.63 12.00
N PHE A 327 -9.47 -15.86 12.41
CA PHE A 327 -9.66 -14.76 13.36
C PHE A 327 -10.61 -13.65 12.84
N ILE A 328 -10.57 -13.35 11.55
CA ILE A 328 -11.47 -12.31 10.98
C ILE A 328 -12.83 -12.86 10.59
N ASP A 329 -12.98 -14.20 10.47
CA ASP A 329 -14.27 -14.80 10.09
C ASP A 329 -15.34 -14.49 11.11
N ASN A 330 -16.43 -13.89 10.66
CA ASN A 330 -17.55 -13.47 11.50
C ASN A 330 -17.14 -12.68 12.77
N ASN A 331 -16.00 -11.96 12.74
CA ASN A 331 -15.50 -11.20 13.87
C ASN A 331 -15.85 -9.71 13.76
N PRO A 332 -16.88 -9.23 14.51
CA PRO A 332 -17.24 -7.82 14.48
C PRO A 332 -16.21 -6.89 15.13
N GLY A 333 -15.16 -7.43 15.75
CA GLY A 333 -13.99 -6.69 16.27
C GLY A 333 -13.05 -6.19 15.19
N VAL A 334 -13.19 -6.70 13.95
CA VAL A 334 -12.36 -6.33 12.81
C VAL A 334 -13.23 -5.72 11.71
N LEU A 335 -12.82 -4.59 11.17
CA LEU A 335 -13.46 -3.92 10.04
C LEU A 335 -12.50 -3.88 8.87
N MET A 336 -12.85 -4.60 7.81
CA MET A 336 -12.18 -4.52 6.51
C MET A 336 -12.82 -3.41 5.71
N LYS A 337 -12.09 -2.33 5.45
CA LYS A 337 -12.63 -1.08 4.91
C LYS A 337 -12.03 -0.78 3.53
N ASP A 338 -12.76 0.03 2.76
CA ASP A 338 -12.24 0.64 1.52
C ASP A 338 -10.90 1.34 1.79
N VAL A 339 -9.98 1.24 0.83
CA VAL A 339 -8.65 1.83 0.97
C VAL A 339 -8.69 3.35 1.06
N GLY A 340 -9.65 4.00 0.40
CA GLY A 340 -9.87 5.45 0.50
C GLY A 340 -10.31 5.90 1.90
N TYR A 341 -10.79 5.00 2.77
CA TYR A 341 -11.03 5.26 4.18
C TYR A 341 -9.81 4.89 5.03
N THR A 342 -9.31 3.68 4.86
CA THR A 342 -8.26 3.13 5.72
C THR A 342 -6.96 3.93 5.61
N ASN A 343 -6.61 4.33 4.39
CA ASN A 343 -5.36 5.02 4.08
C ASN A 343 -5.51 6.55 3.99
N ASP A 344 -6.72 7.11 4.19
CA ASP A 344 -6.86 8.57 4.19
C ASP A 344 -6.12 9.20 5.38
N PRO A 345 -5.11 10.06 5.15
CA PRO A 345 -4.34 10.70 6.21
C PRO A 345 -5.20 11.49 7.21
N PHE A 346 -6.32 12.05 6.76
CA PHE A 346 -7.24 12.80 7.62
C PHE A 346 -8.10 11.88 8.49
N VAL A 347 -8.43 10.70 8.01
CA VAL A 347 -9.10 9.64 8.81
C VAL A 347 -8.11 9.10 9.84
N ILE A 348 -6.91 8.72 9.39
CA ILE A 348 -5.84 8.20 10.25
C ILE A 348 -5.56 9.16 11.42
N ALA A 349 -5.40 10.47 11.13
CA ALA A 349 -5.08 11.50 12.11
C ALA A 349 -6.12 11.71 13.20
N GLN A 350 -7.35 11.22 13.02
CA GLN A 350 -8.41 11.35 14.04
C GLN A 350 -8.16 10.47 15.27
N ASN A 351 -7.45 9.36 15.13
CA ASN A 351 -7.04 8.56 16.27
C ASN A 351 -5.85 9.22 16.99
N PRO A 352 -5.79 9.21 18.33
CA PRO A 352 -4.66 9.75 19.08
C PRO A 352 -3.47 8.79 19.03
N LYS A 353 -2.27 9.33 19.18
CA LYS A 353 -1.02 8.59 19.28
C LYS A 353 -0.83 7.58 18.14
N VAL A 354 -1.25 7.95 16.92
CA VAL A 354 -1.02 7.07 15.77
C VAL A 354 0.48 6.84 15.63
N THR A 355 0.88 5.59 15.74
CA THR A 355 2.26 5.18 15.56
C THR A 355 2.35 4.37 14.29
N ALA A 356 2.84 5.01 13.23
CA ALA A 356 3.03 4.40 11.92
C ALA A 356 4.47 3.92 11.79
N ILE A 357 4.66 2.63 11.48
CA ILE A 357 5.97 2.01 11.31
C ILE A 357 6.09 1.49 9.89
N ASN A 358 6.95 2.12 9.11
CA ASN A 358 7.22 1.80 7.72
C ASN A 358 8.70 1.48 7.52
N SER A 359 9.07 0.99 6.35
CA SER A 359 10.45 0.63 6.03
C SER A 359 11.03 1.48 4.90
N ALA A 360 12.35 1.38 4.69
CA ALA A 360 13.05 2.06 3.61
C ALA A 360 14.15 1.19 3.00
N LEU A 361 14.44 1.44 1.74
CA LEU A 361 15.61 0.90 1.06
C LEU A 361 16.84 1.76 1.32
N GLN A 362 16.70 3.10 1.27
CA GLN A 362 17.76 4.06 1.56
C GLN A 362 17.20 5.35 2.15
N ILE A 363 18.03 6.03 2.94
CA ILE A 363 17.81 7.41 3.41
C ILE A 363 19.07 8.24 3.17
N ASP A 364 18.92 9.46 2.62
CA ASP A 364 20.03 10.38 2.47
C ASP A 364 20.26 11.25 3.70
N LEU A 365 21.42 11.92 3.78
CA LEU A 365 21.78 12.77 4.93
C LEU A 365 20.84 13.97 5.15
N THR A 366 19.96 14.28 4.22
CA THR A 366 18.91 15.31 4.39
C THR A 366 17.60 14.75 4.91
N GLY A 367 17.47 13.43 4.94
CA GLY A 367 16.27 12.72 5.38
C GLY A 367 15.28 12.39 4.26
N GLN A 368 15.69 12.41 2.98
CA GLN A 368 14.88 11.88 1.88
C GLN A 368 14.93 10.36 1.90
N ILE A 369 13.76 9.70 1.73
CA ILE A 369 13.64 8.25 1.77
C ILE A 369 13.24 7.71 0.41
N CYS A 370 14.00 6.73 -0.07
CA CYS A 370 13.60 5.80 -1.12
C CYS A 370 13.12 4.49 -0.50
N ALA A 371 11.93 4.03 -0.89
CA ALA A 371 11.36 2.78 -0.41
C ALA A 371 10.89 1.85 -1.54
N ASP A 372 10.76 2.34 -2.77
CA ASP A 372 10.16 1.64 -3.91
C ASP A 372 11.14 1.19 -4.98
N SER A 373 12.39 1.71 -4.96
CA SER A 373 13.35 1.47 -6.06
C SER A 373 14.79 1.31 -5.58
N LEU A 374 15.59 0.57 -6.34
CA LEU A 374 17.05 0.42 -6.21
C LEU A 374 17.68 1.09 -7.44
N GLY A 375 17.99 2.39 -7.33
CA GLY A 375 18.32 3.21 -8.48
C GLY A 375 17.12 3.29 -9.43
N THR A 376 17.31 2.93 -10.69
CA THR A 376 16.26 2.92 -11.71
C THR A 376 15.36 1.67 -11.70
N ARG A 377 15.66 0.67 -10.86
CA ARG A 377 14.90 -0.58 -10.81
C ARG A 377 13.82 -0.53 -9.74
N PHE A 378 12.57 -0.64 -10.13
CA PHE A 378 11.46 -0.74 -9.18
C PHE A 378 11.55 -2.05 -8.38
N TYR A 379 11.41 -1.92 -7.06
CA TYR A 379 11.42 -3.03 -6.11
C TYR A 379 10.03 -3.32 -5.55
N SER A 380 9.23 -2.26 -5.38
CA SER A 380 7.85 -2.31 -4.89
C SER A 380 7.05 -1.15 -5.51
N GLY A 381 6.03 -0.68 -4.84
CA GLY A 381 5.34 0.57 -5.13
C GLY A 381 5.44 1.52 -3.97
N VAL A 382 4.88 2.73 -4.11
CA VAL A 382 4.82 3.70 -3.00
C VAL A 382 3.89 3.21 -1.88
N GLY A 383 2.86 2.42 -2.22
CA GLY A 383 1.90 1.88 -1.25
C GLY A 383 1.24 2.96 -0.40
N GLY A 384 0.96 2.62 0.86
CA GLY A 384 0.38 3.53 1.85
C GLY A 384 1.40 4.21 2.77
N GLN A 385 2.71 4.10 2.50
CA GLN A 385 3.73 4.65 3.40
C GLN A 385 3.54 6.14 3.67
N VAL A 386 3.33 6.95 2.63
CA VAL A 386 3.15 8.41 2.79
C VAL A 386 1.82 8.72 3.46
N ASP A 387 0.76 7.97 3.14
CA ASP A 387 -0.56 8.12 3.75
C ASP A 387 -0.46 8.01 5.29
N PHE A 388 0.17 6.95 5.79
CA PHE A 388 0.32 6.70 7.22
C PHE A 388 1.38 7.58 7.89
N ILE A 389 2.50 7.87 7.23
CA ILE A 389 3.52 8.81 7.72
C ILE A 389 2.89 10.20 7.92
N TYR A 390 2.11 10.68 6.94
CA TYR A 390 1.46 11.97 7.02
C TYR A 390 0.33 11.97 8.05
N GLY A 391 -0.53 10.95 8.05
CA GLY A 391 -1.59 10.78 9.04
C GLY A 391 -1.08 10.74 10.48
N ALA A 392 -0.04 9.94 10.74
CA ALA A 392 0.59 9.86 12.06
C ALA A 392 1.24 11.19 12.48
N SER A 393 1.87 11.91 11.55
CA SER A 393 2.50 13.21 11.85
C SER A 393 1.49 14.28 12.27
N ARG A 394 0.23 14.13 11.91
CA ARG A 394 -0.88 15.04 12.23
C ARG A 394 -1.75 14.56 13.40
N SER A 395 -1.59 13.32 13.82
CA SER A 395 -2.27 12.75 14.99
C SER A 395 -1.73 13.38 16.27
N GLU A 396 -2.60 13.66 17.23
CA GLU A 396 -2.22 14.15 18.58
C GLU A 396 -1.33 13.12 19.29
N GLY A 397 -0.07 13.48 19.56
CA GLY A 397 0.94 12.56 20.11
C GLY A 397 1.42 11.49 19.13
N GLY A 398 1.12 11.63 17.85
CA GLY A 398 1.48 10.65 16.83
C GLY A 398 2.98 10.58 16.53
N LYS A 399 3.41 9.44 16.02
CA LYS A 399 4.81 9.15 15.66
C LYS A 399 4.89 8.50 14.29
N ALA A 400 5.46 9.22 13.33
CA ALA A 400 5.79 8.73 12.01
C ALA A 400 7.20 8.13 12.05
N ILE A 401 7.30 6.80 12.00
CA ILE A 401 8.55 6.04 12.15
C ILE A 401 8.89 5.36 10.83
N VAL A 402 10.15 5.47 10.44
CA VAL A 402 10.74 4.62 9.41
C VAL A 402 11.86 3.81 10.05
N ALA A 403 11.71 2.49 10.00
CA ALA A 403 12.59 1.51 10.63
C ALA A 403 13.26 0.65 9.55
N MET A 404 14.59 0.54 9.63
CA MET A 404 15.37 -0.24 8.67
C MET A 404 16.71 -0.68 9.26
N PRO A 405 17.29 -1.80 8.78
CA PRO A 405 18.69 -2.11 9.05
C PRO A 405 19.60 -0.97 8.56
N SER A 406 20.66 -0.66 9.29
CA SER A 406 21.61 0.36 8.86
C SER A 406 22.41 -0.04 7.63
N VAL A 407 22.56 -1.35 7.40
CA VAL A 407 23.25 -1.96 6.24
C VAL A 407 22.39 -3.04 5.59
N THR A 408 22.71 -3.36 4.35
CA THR A 408 22.18 -4.53 3.64
C THR A 408 22.86 -5.82 4.15
N ASN A 409 22.34 -6.99 3.78
CA ASN A 409 22.99 -8.29 4.06
C ASN A 409 24.42 -8.42 3.47
N LYS A 410 24.79 -7.49 2.55
CA LYS A 410 26.15 -7.40 1.98
C LYS A 410 27.02 -6.36 2.67
N GLY A 411 26.58 -5.76 3.78
CA GLY A 411 27.31 -4.73 4.52
C GLY A 411 27.28 -3.34 3.85
N ILE A 412 26.43 -3.11 2.85
CA ILE A 412 26.32 -1.79 2.17
C ILE A 412 25.42 -0.90 3.00
N SER A 413 25.88 0.32 3.34
CA SER A 413 25.10 1.29 4.10
C SER A 413 23.77 1.66 3.39
N LYS A 414 22.69 1.69 4.17
CA LYS A 414 21.37 2.18 3.73
C LYS A 414 21.16 3.66 4.11
N ILE A 415 22.01 4.20 5.00
CA ILE A 415 22.15 5.63 5.22
C ILE A 415 23.24 6.12 4.29
N VAL A 416 22.91 7.01 3.34
CA VAL A 416 23.78 7.38 2.24
C VAL A 416 23.95 8.90 2.12
N PRO A 417 25.06 9.41 1.57
CA PRO A 417 25.25 10.84 1.34
C PRO A 417 24.15 11.45 0.47
N VAL A 418 23.80 10.77 -0.61
CA VAL A 418 22.76 11.10 -1.60
C VAL A 418 22.09 9.80 -2.01
N LEU A 419 20.79 9.78 -2.25
CA LEU A 419 20.11 8.60 -2.77
C LEU A 419 20.75 8.13 -4.08
N ALA A 420 20.68 6.83 -4.35
CA ALA A 420 21.19 6.27 -5.60
C ALA A 420 20.62 7.02 -6.80
N GLU A 421 21.41 7.13 -7.87
CA GLU A 421 20.98 7.76 -9.11
C GLU A 421 19.74 7.04 -9.68
N GLY A 422 18.68 7.80 -10.00
CA GLY A 422 17.41 7.28 -10.48
C GLY A 422 16.48 6.77 -9.38
N ALA A 423 16.87 6.77 -8.09
CA ALA A 423 15.99 6.37 -6.99
C ALA A 423 14.87 7.39 -6.76
N GLY A 424 13.66 6.89 -6.59
CA GLY A 424 12.50 7.72 -6.24
C GLY A 424 12.55 8.22 -4.78
N VAL A 425 11.98 9.42 -4.53
CA VAL A 425 11.77 9.92 -3.18
C VAL A 425 10.33 9.60 -2.78
N VAL A 426 10.11 8.46 -2.14
CA VAL A 426 8.78 8.04 -1.68
C VAL A 426 8.33 8.93 -0.52
N THR A 427 9.20 9.15 0.49
CA THR A 427 8.88 10.05 1.59
C THR A 427 9.83 11.23 1.58
N THR A 428 9.28 12.44 1.42
CA THR A 428 10.08 13.65 1.34
C THR A 428 10.70 13.98 2.70
N ARG A 429 11.81 14.72 2.71
CA ARG A 429 12.48 15.19 3.94
C ARG A 429 11.57 16.00 4.87
N ALA A 430 10.48 16.57 4.35
CA ALA A 430 9.52 17.34 5.14
C ALA A 430 8.56 16.43 5.93
N HIS A 431 8.28 15.21 5.44
CA HIS A 431 7.39 14.25 6.09
C HIS A 431 8.12 13.34 7.09
N VAL A 432 9.45 13.22 6.98
CA VAL A 432 10.24 12.29 7.82
C VAL A 432 10.42 12.83 9.22
N HIS A 433 9.97 12.07 10.24
CA HIS A 433 10.15 12.38 11.65
C HIS A 433 11.16 11.43 12.30
N TRP A 434 10.75 10.21 12.65
CA TRP A 434 11.59 9.25 13.35
C TRP A 434 12.26 8.27 12.39
N ILE A 435 13.57 8.08 12.57
CA ILE A 435 14.34 7.03 11.91
C ILE A 435 14.89 6.11 12.99
N VAL A 436 14.72 4.82 12.77
CA VAL A 436 15.14 3.76 13.69
C VAL A 436 15.99 2.74 12.95
N THR A 437 17.14 2.43 13.53
CA THR A 437 18.00 1.32 13.13
C THR A 437 18.30 0.44 14.34
N GLU A 438 19.08 -0.62 14.19
CA GLU A 438 19.61 -1.44 15.29
C GLU A 438 20.50 -0.63 16.26
N HIS A 439 21.07 0.51 15.80
CA HIS A 439 21.94 1.38 16.59
C HIS A 439 21.21 2.48 17.36
N GLY A 440 19.88 2.58 17.24
CA GLY A 440 19.08 3.54 17.97
C GLY A 440 17.97 4.22 17.16
N ALA A 441 17.39 5.26 17.74
CA ALA A 441 16.31 6.04 17.17
C ALA A 441 16.63 7.55 17.23
N VAL A 442 16.33 8.27 16.15
CA VAL A 442 16.51 9.73 16.07
C VAL A 442 15.28 10.42 15.51
N ASN A 443 15.00 11.63 16.01
CA ASN A 443 13.92 12.45 15.50
C ASN A 443 14.47 13.60 14.65
N LEU A 444 14.11 13.64 13.39
CA LEU A 444 14.54 14.64 12.40
C LEU A 444 13.58 15.84 12.29
N TYR A 445 12.40 15.77 12.94
CA TYR A 445 11.42 16.86 12.87
C TYR A 445 11.95 18.12 13.53
N GLY A 446 11.86 19.26 12.85
CA GLY A 446 12.38 20.54 13.32
C GLY A 446 13.90 20.68 13.31
N LYS A 447 14.63 19.71 12.72
CA LYS A 447 16.10 19.75 12.64
C LYS A 447 16.58 20.35 11.34
N SER A 448 17.64 21.16 11.43
CA SER A 448 18.38 21.67 10.26
C SER A 448 19.03 20.52 9.48
N LEU A 449 19.43 20.74 8.22
CA LEU A 449 20.07 19.71 7.41
C LEU A 449 21.37 19.19 8.04
N GLN A 450 22.15 20.07 8.66
CA GLN A 450 23.38 19.68 9.38
C GLN A 450 23.08 18.82 10.62
N GLU A 451 22.04 19.16 11.39
CA GLU A 451 21.60 18.36 12.52
C GLU A 451 21.05 17.01 12.10
N ARG A 452 20.29 16.97 11.00
CA ARG A 452 19.80 15.72 10.41
C ARG A 452 20.93 14.78 10.01
N ALA A 453 21.93 15.30 9.29
CA ALA A 453 23.10 14.52 8.90
C ALA A 453 23.80 13.93 10.15
N ARG A 454 24.06 14.74 11.17
CA ARG A 454 24.69 14.30 12.43
C ARG A 454 23.86 13.21 13.12
N LEU A 455 22.54 13.40 13.23
CA LEU A 455 21.65 12.42 13.85
C LEU A 455 21.62 11.11 13.07
N LEU A 456 21.53 11.15 11.74
CA LEU A 456 21.54 9.96 10.90
C LEU A 456 22.87 9.21 10.99
N ILE A 457 24.00 9.92 11.00
CA ILE A 457 25.33 9.32 11.18
C ILE A 457 25.44 8.61 12.53
N SER A 458 24.83 9.16 13.60
CA SER A 458 24.87 8.54 14.93
C SER A 458 24.21 7.16 15.00
N ILE A 459 23.23 6.89 14.14
CA ILE A 459 22.53 5.61 14.05
C ILE A 459 22.91 4.78 12.81
N ALA A 460 23.91 5.22 12.05
CA ALA A 460 24.48 4.44 10.96
C ALA A 460 25.37 3.32 11.49
N ASP A 461 25.65 2.33 10.65
CA ASP A 461 26.67 1.31 10.96
C ASP A 461 28.02 1.95 11.29
N PRO A 462 28.69 1.55 12.36
CA PRO A 462 29.97 2.14 12.77
C PRO A 462 31.03 2.22 11.66
N ALA A 463 31.11 1.21 10.78
CA ALA A 463 32.07 1.20 9.68
C ALA A 463 31.79 2.27 8.61
N SER A 464 30.55 2.72 8.49
CA SER A 464 30.13 3.73 7.49
C SER A 464 30.22 5.17 8.00
N ARG A 465 30.36 5.39 9.32
CA ARG A 465 30.23 6.74 9.93
C ARG A 465 31.29 7.72 9.46
N GLU A 466 32.54 7.27 9.29
CA GLU A 466 33.64 8.15 8.85
C GLU A 466 33.40 8.68 7.43
N GLU A 467 32.97 7.80 6.51
CA GLU A 467 32.67 8.19 5.13
C GLU A 467 31.47 9.17 5.10
N LEU A 468 30.42 8.86 5.84
CA LEU A 468 29.24 9.73 5.95
C LEU A 468 29.56 11.08 6.55
N ASP A 469 30.44 11.15 7.56
CA ASP A 469 30.87 12.40 8.20
C ASP A 469 31.68 13.27 7.23
N ARG A 470 32.55 12.66 6.41
CA ARG A 470 33.29 13.33 5.34
C ARG A 470 32.34 13.91 4.29
N ALA A 471 31.39 13.11 3.81
CA ALA A 471 30.40 13.56 2.84
C ALA A 471 29.48 14.67 3.39
N ALA A 472 29.14 14.60 4.67
CA ALA A 472 28.38 15.65 5.34
C ALA A 472 29.18 16.96 5.44
N PHE A 473 30.49 16.89 5.74
CA PHE A 473 31.38 18.04 5.76
C PHE A 473 31.49 18.70 4.37
N GLU A 474 31.70 17.91 3.34
CA GLU A 474 31.80 18.41 1.96
C GLU A 474 30.49 19.08 1.51
N ARG A 475 29.33 18.49 1.86
CA ARG A 475 28.01 18.98 1.46
C ARG A 475 27.54 20.19 2.24
N PHE A 476 27.78 20.24 3.54
CA PHE A 476 27.20 21.24 4.46
C PHE A 476 28.22 22.20 5.04
N GLY A 477 29.51 21.99 4.79
CA GLY A 477 30.61 22.85 5.20
C GLY A 477 31.07 22.66 6.66
N PRO A 478 32.04 23.49 7.13
CA PRO A 478 32.74 23.28 8.40
C PRO A 478 31.86 23.43 9.67
N HIS A 479 30.70 24.04 9.55
CA HIS A 479 29.78 24.17 10.71
C HIS A 479 29.20 22.83 11.17
N HIS A 480 29.33 21.78 10.36
CA HIS A 480 28.96 20.42 10.76
C HIS A 480 29.75 19.94 11.99
N HIS A 481 31.03 20.32 12.15
CA HIS A 481 31.85 19.97 13.30
C HIS A 481 31.60 20.84 14.56
N TYR A 482 31.11 22.06 14.39
CA TYR A 482 30.91 22.99 15.51
C TYR A 482 29.79 22.55 16.47
N ILE A 483 28.87 21.71 16.00
CA ILE A 483 27.77 21.21 16.83
C ILE A 483 28.23 20.09 17.76
N LYS A 484 29.29 19.35 17.44
CA LYS A 484 29.87 18.29 18.30
C LYS A 484 30.37 18.87 19.65
N SER A 485 30.85 20.12 19.67
CA SER A 485 31.43 20.74 20.87
C SER A 485 30.41 21.38 21.80
N ARG A 486 29.18 21.68 21.35
CA ARG A 486 28.14 22.32 22.17
C ARG A 486 27.18 21.35 22.86
N CYS A 487 27.09 20.12 22.45
CA CYS A 487 26.12 19.15 22.98
C CYS A 487 26.68 18.15 23.98
N GLY A 488 27.94 18.30 24.42
CA GLY A 488 28.52 17.59 25.57
C GLY A 488 28.16 16.10 25.69
N ILE A 489 28.24 15.33 24.55
CA ILE A 489 28.01 13.88 24.49
C ILE A 489 29.32 13.23 24.08
#